data_9293dae707f32eed3abfcf4815e1c736
#
_entry.id   9293dae707f32eed3abfcf4815e1c736
#
_cell.length_a   1.000
_cell.length_b   1.000
_cell.length_c   1.000
_cell.angle_alpha   90.00
_cell.angle_beta   90.00
_cell.angle_gamma   90.00
#
_symmetry.space_group_name_H-M   'P 1'
#
loop_
_entity.id
_entity.type
_entity.pdbx_description
1 polymer ?
#
loop_
_entity_poly.entity_id
_entity_poly.type
_entity_poly.pdbx_seq_one_letter_code
_entity_poly.pdbx_strand_id
1 'polypeptide(L)'
;MDVREKEQRNAKYNEYVEQITPKNNLFAVCFKAFILGGSICLLGQIIVNIALNMGVDEEKAPVWCSLILVFISVVLTSLNLYAPLANWGGAGALVPITGFANGVCSSACEFQVEGQVFGIGCQIFKIAGPVILYGIFSSWVIGLLYWIIYIL
;
A
#
# COMPACT_ATOMS: atom_id res chain seq x y z
N MET A 1 28.73 -0.17 29.98
CA MET A 1 27.38 0.39 30.10
C MET A 1 26.53 -0.67 30.80
N ASP A 2 26.12 -0.38 32.03
CA ASP A 2 25.45 -1.36 32.90
C ASP A 2 24.04 -1.67 32.37
N VAL A 3 23.60 -2.93 32.45
CA VAL A 3 22.28 -3.39 31.99
C VAL A 3 21.16 -2.54 32.62
N ARG A 4 21.31 -2.18 33.88
CA ARG A 4 20.38 -1.32 34.64
C ARG A 4 20.26 0.09 34.08
N GLU A 5 21.36 0.71 33.64
CA GLU A 5 21.35 2.03 33.00
C GLU A 5 20.61 2.00 31.66
N LYS A 6 20.75 0.90 30.93
CA LYS A 6 20.07 0.69 29.65
C LYS A 6 18.56 0.54 29.82
N GLU A 7 18.13 -0.21 30.83
CA GLU A 7 16.73 -0.39 31.19
C GLU A 7 16.08 0.92 31.65
N GLN A 8 16.75 1.68 32.50
CA GLN A 8 16.25 3.00 32.97
C GLN A 8 16.12 4.00 31.83
N ARG A 9 17.07 4.02 30.89
CA ARG A 9 17.01 4.87 29.71
C ARG A 9 15.86 4.47 28.79
N ASN A 10 15.66 3.17 28.57
CA ASN A 10 14.56 2.68 27.76
C ASN A 10 13.20 2.95 28.41
N ALA A 11 13.08 2.85 29.71
CA ALA A 11 11.86 3.19 30.44
C ALA A 11 11.52 4.69 30.30
N LYS A 12 12.50 5.58 30.50
CA LYS A 12 12.31 7.03 30.27
C LYS A 12 11.97 7.37 28.82
N TYR A 13 12.59 6.69 27.87
CA TYR A 13 12.28 6.87 26.46
C TYR A 13 10.85 6.42 26.12
N ASN A 14 10.41 5.28 26.66
CA ASN A 14 9.05 4.80 26.46
C ASN A 14 8.01 5.73 27.06
N GLU A 15 8.26 6.24 28.27
CA GLU A 15 7.39 7.23 28.92
C GLU A 15 7.28 8.53 28.09
N TYR A 16 8.40 9.02 27.56
CA TYR A 16 8.43 10.18 26.68
C TYR A 16 7.67 9.93 25.36
N VAL A 17 7.85 8.74 24.77
CA VAL A 17 7.13 8.36 23.54
C VAL A 17 5.63 8.26 23.77
N GLU A 18 5.19 7.71 24.92
CA GLU A 18 3.76 7.63 25.26
C GLU A 18 3.11 9.01 25.44
N GLN A 19 3.85 9.98 25.95
CA GLN A 19 3.36 11.36 26.13
C GLN A 19 3.21 12.12 24.82
N ILE A 20 4.10 11.85 23.83
CA ILE A 20 4.12 12.58 22.55
C ILE A 20 3.30 11.87 21.47
N THR A 21 3.13 10.54 21.59
CA THR A 21 2.41 9.77 20.57
C THR A 21 0.91 10.11 20.59
N PRO A 22 0.35 10.64 19.49
CA PRO A 22 -1.06 10.97 19.43
C PRO A 22 -1.91 9.69 19.58
N LYS A 23 -2.78 9.66 20.60
CA LYS A 23 -3.74 8.56 20.80
C LYS A 23 -4.89 8.70 19.82
N ASN A 24 -4.86 7.94 18.77
CA ASN A 24 -5.95 7.89 17.80
C ASN A 24 -7.11 7.04 18.32
N ASN A 25 -8.34 7.53 18.13
CA ASN A 25 -9.53 6.75 18.41
C ASN A 25 -9.67 5.65 17.34
N LEU A 26 -9.49 4.38 17.76
CA LEU A 26 -9.50 3.22 16.87
C LEU A 26 -10.77 3.16 16.01
N PHE A 27 -11.95 3.40 16.60
CA PHE A 27 -13.22 3.39 15.89
C PHE A 27 -13.29 4.44 14.78
N ALA A 28 -12.84 5.67 15.06
CA ALA A 28 -12.84 6.73 14.06
C ALA A 28 -11.87 6.46 12.91
N VAL A 29 -10.69 5.90 13.22
CA VAL A 29 -9.70 5.53 12.19
C VAL A 29 -10.21 4.39 11.32
N CYS A 30 -10.80 3.33 11.91
CA CYS A 30 -11.39 2.23 11.16
C CYS A 30 -12.55 2.71 10.26
N PHE A 31 -13.39 3.61 10.75
CA PHE A 31 -14.52 4.16 9.98
C PHE A 31 -14.03 4.98 8.77
N LYS A 32 -13.01 5.83 8.95
CA LYS A 32 -12.40 6.59 7.85
C LYS A 32 -11.76 5.66 6.82
N ALA A 33 -11.05 4.63 7.28
CA ALA A 33 -10.44 3.63 6.41
C ALA A 33 -11.49 2.86 5.60
N PHE A 34 -12.62 2.51 6.23
CA PHE A 34 -13.74 1.85 5.57
C PHE A 34 -14.38 2.73 4.49
N ILE A 35 -14.61 4.00 4.77
CA ILE A 35 -15.20 4.93 3.79
C ILE A 35 -14.25 5.10 2.60
N LEU A 36 -12.97 5.37 2.84
CA LEU A 36 -12.04 5.62 1.74
C LEU A 36 -11.76 4.35 0.94
N GLY A 37 -11.50 3.23 1.59
CA GLY A 37 -11.29 1.94 0.92
C GLY A 37 -12.55 1.51 0.15
N GLY A 38 -13.74 1.66 0.75
CA GLY A 38 -15.02 1.40 0.08
C GLY A 38 -15.26 2.28 -1.14
N SER A 39 -14.88 3.56 -1.07
CA SER A 39 -14.96 4.48 -2.22
C SER A 39 -14.05 4.03 -3.37
N ILE A 40 -12.83 3.59 -3.07
CA ILE A 40 -11.90 3.05 -4.08
C ILE A 40 -12.46 1.77 -4.70
N CYS A 41 -13.04 0.87 -3.90
CA CYS A 41 -13.69 -0.34 -4.40
C CYS A 41 -14.90 -0.02 -5.30
N LEU A 42 -15.72 0.96 -4.93
CA LEU A 42 -16.84 1.44 -5.73
C LEU A 42 -16.37 1.97 -7.08
N LEU A 43 -15.33 2.80 -7.10
CA LEU A 43 -14.72 3.29 -8.34
C LEU A 43 -14.19 2.12 -9.19
N GLY A 44 -13.54 1.14 -8.57
CA GLY A 44 -13.08 -0.06 -9.26
C GLY A 44 -14.23 -0.84 -9.90
N GLN A 45 -15.33 -1.02 -9.18
CA GLN A 45 -16.51 -1.72 -9.71
C GLN A 45 -17.17 -0.97 -10.89
N ILE A 46 -17.24 0.37 -10.80
CA ILE A 46 -17.74 1.19 -11.91
C ILE A 46 -16.86 0.99 -13.16
N ILE A 47 -15.54 1.01 -13.01
CA ILE A 47 -14.59 0.80 -14.11
C ILE A 47 -14.79 -0.58 -14.75
N VAL A 48 -14.93 -1.64 -13.93
CA VAL A 48 -15.18 -3.00 -14.42
C VAL A 48 -16.49 -3.06 -15.19
N ASN A 49 -17.57 -2.49 -14.66
CA ASN A 49 -18.88 -2.48 -15.32
C ASN A 49 -18.82 -1.73 -16.66
N ILE A 50 -18.11 -0.62 -16.73
CA ILE A 50 -17.91 0.13 -17.99
C ILE A 50 -17.12 -0.73 -18.99
N ALA A 51 -16.05 -1.40 -18.56
CA ALA A 51 -15.24 -2.26 -19.42
C ALA A 51 -16.07 -3.41 -20.00
N LEU A 52 -16.89 -4.07 -19.17
CA LEU A 52 -17.80 -5.13 -19.62
C LEU A 52 -18.85 -4.62 -20.62
N ASN A 53 -19.42 -3.44 -20.38
CA ASN A 53 -20.37 -2.84 -21.32
C ASN A 53 -19.73 -2.45 -22.66
N MET A 54 -18.42 -2.19 -22.66
CA MET A 54 -17.65 -1.94 -23.90
C MET A 54 -17.24 -3.22 -24.63
N GLY A 55 -17.63 -4.40 -24.13
CA GLY A 55 -17.35 -5.70 -24.75
C GLY A 55 -15.99 -6.29 -24.38
N VAL A 56 -15.37 -5.84 -23.29
CA VAL A 56 -14.16 -6.46 -22.75
C VAL A 56 -14.53 -7.77 -22.05
N ASP A 57 -13.76 -8.83 -22.27
CA ASP A 57 -13.96 -10.13 -21.64
C ASP A 57 -13.92 -10.03 -20.10
N GLU A 58 -14.73 -10.84 -19.41
CA GLU A 58 -14.79 -10.87 -17.94
C GLU A 58 -13.43 -11.16 -17.28
N GLU A 59 -12.59 -11.97 -17.93
CA GLU A 59 -11.24 -12.28 -17.44
C GLU A 59 -10.27 -11.08 -17.55
N LYS A 60 -10.48 -10.20 -18.52
CA LYS A 60 -9.61 -9.04 -18.78
C LYS A 60 -10.07 -7.78 -18.07
N ALA A 61 -11.35 -7.67 -17.72
CA ALA A 61 -11.91 -6.48 -17.09
C ALA A 61 -11.21 -6.09 -15.76
N PRO A 62 -10.82 -7.02 -14.85
CA PRO A 62 -10.06 -6.69 -13.64
C PRO A 62 -8.66 -6.13 -13.93
N VAL A 63 -8.02 -6.56 -15.01
CA VAL A 63 -6.70 -6.05 -15.42
C VAL A 63 -6.82 -4.59 -15.87
N TRP A 64 -7.81 -4.26 -16.67
CA TRP A 64 -8.11 -2.88 -17.05
C TRP A 64 -8.43 -1.99 -15.86
N CYS A 65 -9.22 -2.50 -14.92
CA CYS A 65 -9.51 -1.80 -13.66
C CYS A 65 -8.23 -1.46 -12.89
N SER A 66 -7.36 -2.45 -12.74
CA SER A 66 -6.07 -2.27 -12.05
C SER A 66 -5.20 -1.21 -12.71
N LEU A 67 -5.09 -1.24 -14.04
CA LEU A 67 -4.31 -0.26 -14.82
C LEU A 67 -4.85 1.16 -14.63
N ILE A 68 -6.16 1.34 -14.72
CA ILE A 68 -6.80 2.66 -14.57
C ILE A 68 -6.64 3.19 -13.14
N LEU A 69 -6.83 2.34 -12.11
CA LEU A 69 -6.66 2.73 -10.72
C LEU A 69 -5.21 3.11 -10.39
N VAL A 70 -4.24 2.35 -10.91
CA VAL A 70 -2.81 2.67 -10.79
C VAL A 70 -2.50 4.01 -11.47
N PHE A 71 -3.00 4.22 -12.68
CA PHE A 71 -2.80 5.47 -13.41
C PHE A 71 -3.37 6.68 -12.63
N ILE A 72 -4.60 6.58 -12.15
CA ILE A 72 -5.22 7.63 -11.32
C ILE A 72 -4.37 7.91 -10.07
N SER A 73 -3.92 6.86 -9.38
CA SER A 73 -3.09 7.01 -8.20
C SER A 73 -1.77 7.71 -8.49
N VAL A 74 -1.08 7.35 -9.58
CA VAL A 74 0.17 7.99 -10.00
C VAL A 74 -0.05 9.48 -10.29
N VAL A 75 -1.13 9.84 -11.01
CA VAL A 75 -1.47 11.24 -11.29
C VAL A 75 -1.74 12.01 -9.99
N LEU A 76 -2.56 11.44 -9.09
CA LEU A 76 -2.85 12.09 -7.79
C LEU A 76 -1.59 12.25 -6.93
N THR A 77 -0.68 11.27 -6.97
CA THR A 77 0.58 11.32 -6.24
C THR A 77 1.51 12.40 -6.80
N SER A 78 1.64 12.47 -8.13
CA SER A 78 2.47 13.48 -8.81
C SER A 78 1.98 14.91 -8.57
N LEU A 79 0.66 15.07 -8.38
CA LEU A 79 0.04 16.34 -8.01
C LEU A 79 0.04 16.62 -6.50
N ASN A 80 0.63 15.73 -5.69
CA ASN A 80 0.66 15.78 -4.23
C ASN A 80 -0.74 15.80 -3.57
N LEU A 81 -1.74 15.26 -4.25
CA LEU A 81 -3.12 15.15 -3.76
C LEU A 81 -3.40 13.83 -3.02
N TYR A 82 -2.57 12.81 -3.26
CA TYR A 82 -2.76 11.50 -2.61
C TYR A 82 -2.35 11.52 -1.14
N ALA A 83 -1.33 12.27 -0.75
CA ALA A 83 -0.84 12.35 0.63
C ALA A 83 -1.91 12.82 1.63
N PRO A 84 -2.68 13.90 1.39
CA PRO A 84 -3.79 14.29 2.25
C PRO A 84 -4.87 13.21 2.38
N LEU A 85 -5.21 12.50 1.28
CA LEU A 85 -6.16 11.39 1.27
C LEU A 85 -5.66 10.22 2.14
N ALA A 86 -4.39 9.86 2.00
CA ALA A 86 -3.76 8.80 2.78
C ALA A 86 -3.71 9.13 4.28
N ASN A 87 -3.40 10.37 4.63
CA ASN A 87 -3.40 10.83 6.02
C ASN A 87 -4.79 10.78 6.64
N TRP A 88 -5.84 11.09 5.87
CA TRP A 88 -7.21 11.05 6.36
C TRP A 88 -7.76 9.62 6.46
N GLY A 89 -7.52 8.79 5.44
CA GLY A 89 -8.09 7.45 5.31
C GLY A 89 -7.22 6.32 5.84
N GLY A 90 -5.96 6.59 6.19
CA GLY A 90 -5.05 5.61 6.77
C GLY A 90 -4.95 4.33 5.95
N ALA A 91 -5.24 3.18 6.57
CA ALA A 91 -5.18 1.87 5.93
C ALA A 91 -6.08 1.74 4.68
N GLY A 92 -7.21 2.46 4.63
CA GLY A 92 -8.12 2.46 3.48
C GLY A 92 -7.51 3.01 2.20
N ALA A 93 -6.51 3.90 2.32
CA ALA A 93 -5.74 4.39 1.17
C ALA A 93 -4.48 3.56 0.89
N LEU A 94 -3.88 2.96 1.92
CA LEU A 94 -2.57 2.31 1.81
C LEU A 94 -2.66 0.84 1.36
N VAL A 95 -3.73 0.14 1.74
CA VAL A 95 -3.89 -1.30 1.45
C VAL A 95 -4.25 -1.59 -0.02
N PRO A 96 -5.14 -0.81 -0.69
CA PRO A 96 -5.48 -1.05 -2.09
C PRO A 96 -4.27 -0.87 -3.02
N ILE A 97 -4.41 -1.36 -4.29
CA ILE A 97 -3.37 -1.22 -5.33
C ILE A 97 -2.95 0.24 -5.56
N THR A 98 -3.87 1.17 -5.32
CA THR A 98 -3.61 2.62 -5.39
C THR A 98 -2.57 3.08 -4.36
N GLY A 99 -2.57 2.50 -3.15
CA GLY A 99 -1.58 2.77 -2.12
C GLY A 99 -0.18 2.28 -2.50
N PHE A 100 -0.10 1.09 -3.10
CA PHE A 100 1.16 0.58 -3.65
C PHE A 100 1.69 1.48 -4.78
N ALA A 101 0.83 1.87 -5.71
CA ALA A 101 1.19 2.77 -6.80
C ALA A 101 1.66 4.15 -6.28
N ASN A 102 1.00 4.67 -5.24
CA ASN A 102 1.43 5.89 -4.56
C ASN A 102 2.82 5.74 -3.93
N GLY A 103 3.08 4.65 -3.20
CA GLY A 103 4.38 4.40 -2.56
C GLY A 103 5.52 4.35 -3.58
N VAL A 104 5.31 3.65 -4.69
CA VAL A 104 6.29 3.55 -5.78
C VAL A 104 6.50 4.90 -6.47
N CYS A 105 5.41 5.61 -6.79
CA CYS A 105 5.46 6.91 -7.47
C CYS A 105 6.08 8.00 -6.60
N SER A 106 5.73 8.08 -5.32
CA SER A 106 6.29 9.08 -4.40
C SER A 106 7.79 8.91 -4.23
N SER A 107 8.27 7.66 -4.13
CA SER A 107 9.70 7.37 -4.09
C SER A 107 10.41 7.80 -5.38
N ALA A 108 9.80 7.58 -6.54
CA ALA A 108 10.36 8.05 -7.80
C ALA A 108 10.46 9.57 -7.88
N CYS A 109 9.42 10.28 -7.41
CA CYS A 109 9.40 11.74 -7.41
C CYS A 109 10.39 12.35 -6.42
N GLU A 110 10.52 11.76 -5.23
CA GLU A 110 11.39 12.27 -4.16
C GLU A 110 12.88 12.12 -4.51
N PHE A 111 13.26 10.98 -5.08
CA PHE A 111 14.66 10.64 -5.34
C PHE A 111 15.11 10.88 -6.78
N GLN A 112 14.33 11.61 -7.58
CA GLN A 112 14.69 11.91 -8.97
C GLN A 112 16.00 12.70 -9.10
N VAL A 113 16.34 13.52 -8.11
CA VAL A 113 17.56 14.34 -8.09
C VAL A 113 18.82 13.48 -7.95
N GLU A 114 18.72 12.30 -7.36
CA GLU A 114 19.82 11.36 -7.18
C GLU A 114 20.15 10.54 -8.46
N GLY A 115 19.39 10.75 -9.53
CA GLY A 115 19.56 10.11 -10.82
C GLY A 115 18.67 8.88 -11.03
N GLN A 116 18.68 8.36 -12.27
CA GLN A 116 17.73 7.32 -12.67
C GLN A 116 18.01 5.94 -12.06
N VAL A 117 19.27 5.57 -11.90
CA VAL A 117 19.65 4.22 -11.45
C VAL A 117 19.72 4.13 -9.93
N PHE A 118 20.52 4.99 -9.30
CA PHE A 118 20.76 4.96 -7.86
C PHE A 118 19.65 5.66 -7.06
N GLY A 119 19.03 6.67 -7.63
CA GLY A 119 17.87 7.35 -7.05
C GLY A 119 16.57 6.61 -7.36
N ILE A 120 15.95 6.91 -8.49
CA ILE A 120 14.61 6.41 -8.85
C ILE A 120 14.56 4.87 -8.83
N GLY A 121 15.46 4.20 -9.56
CA GLY A 121 15.43 2.74 -9.68
C GLY A 121 15.58 2.03 -8.35
N CYS A 122 16.60 2.36 -7.56
CA CYS A 122 16.82 1.75 -6.26
C CYS A 122 15.66 1.97 -5.30
N GLN A 123 15.10 3.17 -5.24
CA GLN A 123 14.04 3.49 -4.29
C GLN A 123 12.69 2.88 -4.68
N ILE A 124 12.37 2.78 -5.96
CA ILE A 124 11.21 2.03 -6.45
C ILE A 124 11.29 0.57 -6.00
N PHE A 125 12.44 -0.10 -6.24
CA PHE A 125 12.62 -1.49 -5.87
C PHE A 125 12.71 -1.74 -4.37
N LYS A 126 13.13 -0.75 -3.59
CA LYS A 126 13.10 -0.83 -2.13
C LYS A 126 11.69 -1.01 -1.57
N ILE A 127 10.68 -0.45 -2.24
CA ILE A 127 9.27 -0.63 -1.90
C ILE A 127 8.67 -1.83 -2.62
N ALA A 128 8.85 -1.92 -3.94
CA ALA A 128 8.26 -2.97 -4.76
C ALA A 128 8.88 -4.36 -4.50
N GLY A 129 10.18 -4.42 -4.21
CA GLY A 129 10.92 -5.66 -4.02
C GLY A 129 10.32 -6.59 -2.97
N PRO A 130 10.16 -6.15 -1.72
CA PRO A 130 9.55 -6.97 -0.67
C PRO A 130 8.13 -7.43 -1.02
N VAL A 131 7.30 -6.58 -1.61
CA VAL A 131 5.91 -6.92 -1.99
C VAL A 131 5.91 -8.04 -3.04
N ILE A 132 6.73 -7.92 -4.07
CA ILE A 132 6.86 -8.94 -5.12
C ILE A 132 7.42 -10.24 -4.53
N LEU A 133 8.48 -10.17 -3.73
CA LEU A 133 9.12 -11.34 -3.13
C LEU A 133 8.16 -12.12 -2.24
N TYR A 134 7.49 -11.44 -1.31
CA TYR A 134 6.53 -12.09 -0.41
C TYR A 134 5.28 -12.55 -1.16
N GLY A 135 4.83 -11.83 -2.18
CA GLY A 135 3.71 -12.24 -3.03
C GLY A 135 4.00 -13.54 -3.78
N ILE A 136 5.16 -13.64 -4.41
CA ILE A 136 5.59 -14.86 -5.12
C ILE A 136 5.77 -16.01 -4.13
N PHE A 137 6.47 -15.77 -3.01
CA PHE A 137 6.75 -16.81 -2.01
C PHE A 137 5.45 -17.37 -1.39
N SER A 138 4.51 -16.50 -0.97
CA SER A 138 3.25 -16.96 -0.40
C SER A 138 2.38 -17.70 -1.43
N SER A 139 2.33 -17.23 -2.66
CA SER A 139 1.61 -17.92 -3.74
C SER A 139 2.20 -19.29 -4.02
N TRP A 140 3.54 -19.43 -4.01
CA TRP A 140 4.22 -20.70 -4.19
C TRP A 140 3.89 -21.68 -3.05
N VAL A 141 3.95 -21.22 -1.79
CA VAL A 141 3.61 -22.05 -0.62
C VAL A 141 2.16 -22.55 -0.70
N ILE A 142 1.22 -21.63 -0.99
CA ILE A 142 -0.20 -22.00 -1.11
C ILE A 142 -0.42 -22.96 -2.28
N GLY A 143 0.21 -22.71 -3.43
CA GLY A 143 0.14 -23.61 -4.60
C GLY A 143 0.68 -25.01 -4.30
N LEU A 144 1.78 -25.10 -3.54
CA LEU A 144 2.36 -26.39 -3.14
C LEU A 144 1.44 -27.14 -2.17
N LEU A 145 0.85 -26.44 -1.19
CA LEU A 145 -0.13 -27.04 -0.27
C LEU A 145 -1.37 -27.53 -1.02
N TYR A 146 -1.90 -26.74 -1.95
CA TYR A 146 -3.03 -27.14 -2.79
C TYR A 146 -2.71 -28.36 -3.63
N TRP A 147 -1.53 -28.41 -4.24
CA TRP A 147 -1.08 -29.54 -5.03
C TRP A 147 -0.97 -30.82 -4.21
N ILE A 148 -0.41 -30.75 -2.99
CA ILE A 148 -0.32 -31.91 -2.07
C ILE A 148 -1.71 -32.42 -1.70
N ILE A 149 -2.63 -31.52 -1.35
CA ILE A 149 -4.00 -31.90 -0.96
C ILE A 149 -4.78 -32.51 -2.14
N TYR A 150 -4.50 -32.05 -3.37
CA TYR A 150 -5.18 -32.53 -4.56
C TYR A 150 -4.68 -33.90 -5.01
N ILE A 151 -3.43 -34.31 -4.67
CA ILE A 151 -2.83 -35.58 -5.00
C ILE A 151 -3.13 -36.67 -3.94
N LEU A 152 -3.34 -36.26 -2.69
CA LEU A 152 -3.72 -37.17 -1.59
C LEU A 152 -5.23 -37.47 -1.60
#